data_27698787f295d5c55e69a39edda6efa8
#
_entry.id   27698787f295d5c55e69a39edda6efa8
#
_cell.length_a   1.000
_cell.length_b   1.000
_cell.length_c   1.000
_cell.angle_alpha   90.00
_cell.angle_beta   90.00
_cell.angle_gamma   90.00
#
_symmetry.space_group_name_H-M   'P 1'
#
loop_
_entity.id
_entity.type
_entity.pdbx_description
1 polymer ?
#
loop_
_entity_poly.entity_id
_entity_poly.type
_entity_poly.pdbx_seq_one_letter_code
_entity_poly.pdbx_strand_id
1 'polypeptide(L)'
;MCGIVGAVSERDVQGILLEGLRRLEYRGYDSAGMAVINGQHLVQRAREVGKVAALADAIEANPLAGHLGIAHTRWATHGEPSQVNAHPHMSGERLAIVHNGIIENYQELRDELRAEGFEFTSQTDTEVVAHLIEKYFREQGKLYEAVKAAIQRLRGAYALAVVHADEPDHLVVCREGSPLVVGVGIGENFIASDQLALLPVTDRFMFLEEGDIADIRKDSIRIHDRSGQPVERTITRFEHGADSADKGEYRHFMLKEIYEQPKVIKATMEGRITDSRVLEQALGTDAANLLDNVRHVQIIACGTSYHAGMVARYWIEELAGVPCSVEVASEFRYRKHVIQPDTLFLCISQSGETADTLAALRQAKQAGFRAALAICNVPGSSLVRESDLVIMTQAGPEIGVASTKAFTTQLTALLIFTLALARHNGLSEEKEADIVAAIHQLPKQVSDVLALDADIEEMSKAFMDKNHSLFLGRGSQFPVAMEGALKLKEISYIHAEAYPAGELKHGPLALVDSEMPVVTVAPNNDLVEKLKSNLEEVRARGGELFVFADKAADVKPEEGIHVMQLPSVHEITAPIVYTVPLQLLSYHVAVLKGTDVDQPRNLAKSVTVE
;
A
#
# COMPACT_ATOMS: atom_id res chain seq x y z
N MET A 1 -7.31 6.81 -2.20
CA MET A 1 -7.78 5.84 -3.22
C MET A 1 -9.21 5.44 -2.92
N CYS A 2 -10.00 5.12 -3.95
CA CYS A 2 -11.42 4.80 -3.79
C CYS A 2 -11.65 3.32 -3.44
N GLY A 3 -12.80 3.02 -2.83
CA GLY A 3 -13.26 1.66 -2.54
C GLY A 3 -14.57 1.36 -3.25
N ILE A 4 -14.66 0.24 -3.94
CA ILE A 4 -15.90 -0.27 -4.57
C ILE A 4 -16.38 -1.49 -3.81
N VAL A 5 -17.70 -1.57 -3.59
CA VAL A 5 -18.41 -2.77 -3.16
C VAL A 5 -19.68 -2.90 -3.99
N GLY A 6 -20.04 -4.10 -4.40
CA GLY A 6 -21.32 -4.41 -5.03
C GLY A 6 -21.83 -5.78 -4.61
N ALA A 7 -23.12 -5.96 -4.68
CA ALA A 7 -23.77 -7.21 -4.31
C ALA A 7 -25.04 -7.46 -5.13
N VAL A 8 -25.23 -8.71 -5.53
CA VAL A 8 -26.47 -9.24 -6.07
C VAL A 8 -26.85 -10.50 -5.27
N SER A 9 -28.05 -10.48 -4.63
CA SER A 9 -28.43 -11.45 -3.61
C SER A 9 -29.93 -11.66 -3.57
N GLU A 10 -30.40 -12.69 -2.88
CA GLU A 10 -31.81 -12.85 -2.52
C GLU A 10 -32.20 -12.10 -1.23
N ARG A 11 -31.21 -11.75 -0.41
CA ARG A 11 -31.40 -10.93 0.80
C ARG A 11 -31.14 -9.44 0.51
N ASP A 12 -31.56 -8.57 1.41
CA ASP A 12 -31.26 -7.15 1.33
C ASP A 12 -29.75 -6.90 1.35
N VAL A 13 -29.25 -6.08 0.42
CA VAL A 13 -27.81 -5.85 0.24
C VAL A 13 -27.29 -4.62 1.00
N GLN A 14 -28.16 -3.77 1.56
CA GLN A 14 -27.74 -2.53 2.22
C GLN A 14 -26.69 -2.76 3.31
N GLY A 15 -26.92 -3.74 4.20
CA GLY A 15 -26.00 -4.06 5.29
C GLY A 15 -24.67 -4.60 4.80
N ILE A 16 -24.68 -5.42 3.73
CA ILE A 16 -23.49 -5.97 3.10
C ILE A 16 -22.62 -4.85 2.51
N LEU A 17 -23.24 -3.96 1.75
CA LEU A 17 -22.57 -2.83 1.10
C LEU A 17 -21.96 -1.87 2.14
N LEU A 18 -22.71 -1.54 3.19
CA LEU A 18 -22.26 -0.65 4.25
C LEU A 18 -21.07 -1.24 5.02
N GLU A 19 -21.14 -2.52 5.40
CA GLU A 19 -20.02 -3.20 6.08
C GLU A 19 -18.79 -3.29 5.18
N GLY A 20 -18.98 -3.59 3.89
CA GLY A 20 -17.90 -3.60 2.92
C GLY A 20 -17.23 -2.23 2.77
N LEU A 21 -18.00 -1.13 2.76
CA LEU A 21 -17.43 0.22 2.73
C LEU A 21 -16.66 0.56 4.01
N ARG A 22 -17.15 0.17 5.20
CA ARG A 22 -16.41 0.35 6.46
C ARG A 22 -15.04 -0.30 6.41
N ARG A 23 -14.94 -1.49 5.82
CA ARG A 23 -13.69 -2.22 5.62
C ARG A 23 -12.78 -1.63 4.55
N LEU A 24 -13.30 -0.77 3.67
CA LEU A 24 -12.54 -0.06 2.64
C LEU A 24 -12.25 1.41 2.98
N GLU A 25 -12.75 1.91 4.12
CA GLU A 25 -12.62 3.32 4.48
C GLU A 25 -11.15 3.78 4.54
N TYR A 26 -10.21 2.89 4.90
CA TYR A 26 -8.77 3.17 4.86
C TYR A 26 -8.24 3.52 3.46
N ARG A 27 -9.01 3.19 2.40
CA ARG A 27 -8.68 3.53 1.01
C ARG A 27 -9.15 4.91 0.58
N GLY A 28 -10.27 5.40 1.13
CA GLY A 28 -10.82 6.70 0.79
C GLY A 28 -11.94 7.10 1.74
N TYR A 29 -11.98 8.36 2.12
CA TYR A 29 -12.88 8.87 3.15
C TYR A 29 -13.32 10.33 2.94
N ASP A 30 -13.20 10.85 1.69
CA ASP A 30 -13.68 12.20 1.35
C ASP A 30 -15.19 12.25 1.28
N SER A 31 -15.77 11.18 0.75
CA SER A 31 -17.20 10.98 0.65
C SER A 31 -17.51 9.49 0.48
N ALA A 32 -18.71 9.11 0.83
CA ALA A 32 -19.23 7.76 0.66
C ALA A 32 -20.64 7.80 0.08
N GLY A 33 -21.02 6.74 -0.64
CA GLY A 33 -22.38 6.62 -1.14
C GLY A 33 -22.71 5.22 -1.62
N MET A 34 -24.02 5.02 -1.79
CA MET A 34 -24.62 3.74 -2.16
C MET A 34 -25.81 3.97 -3.10
N ALA A 35 -25.97 3.06 -4.06
CA ALA A 35 -27.18 2.94 -4.87
C ALA A 35 -27.70 1.52 -4.83
N VAL A 36 -29.02 1.37 -4.63
CA VAL A 36 -29.69 0.07 -4.54
C VAL A 36 -30.90 0.07 -5.46
N ILE A 37 -31.13 -1.01 -6.20
CA ILE A 37 -32.34 -1.21 -6.99
C ILE A 37 -33.40 -1.88 -6.09
N ASN A 38 -34.50 -1.16 -5.85
CA ASN A 38 -35.58 -1.65 -5.01
C ASN A 38 -36.53 -2.62 -5.75
N GLY A 39 -37.46 -3.20 -5.00
CA GLY A 39 -38.45 -4.13 -5.56
C GLY A 39 -39.44 -3.52 -6.58
N GLN A 40 -39.43 -2.19 -6.76
CA GLN A 40 -40.19 -1.49 -7.80
C GLN A 40 -39.35 -1.18 -9.04
N HIS A 41 -38.13 -1.72 -9.13
CA HIS A 41 -37.16 -1.46 -10.18
C HIS A 41 -36.81 0.04 -10.29
N LEU A 42 -36.61 0.71 -9.16
CA LEU A 42 -36.13 2.07 -9.08
C LEU A 42 -34.75 2.11 -8.41
N VAL A 43 -33.86 2.94 -8.91
CA VAL A 43 -32.56 3.19 -8.28
C VAL A 43 -32.76 4.18 -7.13
N GLN A 44 -32.56 3.73 -5.91
CA GLN A 44 -32.46 4.59 -4.73
C GLN A 44 -30.98 4.87 -4.43
N ARG A 45 -30.65 6.11 -4.10
CA ARG A 45 -29.27 6.54 -3.87
C ARG A 45 -29.14 7.40 -2.62
N ALA A 46 -28.09 7.13 -1.81
CA ALA A 46 -27.63 7.98 -0.73
C ALA A 46 -26.15 8.34 -0.92
N ARG A 47 -25.77 9.59 -0.62
CA ARG A 47 -24.38 10.08 -0.73
C ARG A 47 -24.12 11.10 0.36
N GLU A 48 -22.96 10.97 1.04
CA GLU A 48 -22.55 11.90 2.09
C GLU A 48 -21.05 12.27 1.94
N VAL A 49 -20.74 13.49 2.36
CA VAL A 49 -19.34 13.96 2.46
C VAL A 49 -18.76 13.46 3.78
N GLY A 50 -17.52 13.01 3.77
CA GLY A 50 -16.82 12.49 4.94
C GLY A 50 -16.82 10.96 5.01
N LYS A 51 -16.62 10.45 6.22
CA LYS A 51 -16.44 9.02 6.51
C LYS A 51 -17.74 8.23 6.32
N VAL A 52 -17.62 6.91 6.21
CA VAL A 52 -18.75 5.96 6.03
C VAL A 52 -19.78 6.06 7.15
N ALA A 53 -19.40 6.55 8.33
CA ALA A 53 -20.33 6.81 9.43
C ALA A 53 -21.42 7.82 9.04
N ALA A 54 -21.08 8.90 8.32
CA ALA A 54 -22.08 9.89 7.86
C ALA A 54 -23.08 9.26 6.88
N LEU A 55 -22.62 8.39 5.98
CA LEU A 55 -23.52 7.62 5.10
C LEU A 55 -24.40 6.66 5.91
N ALA A 56 -23.87 6.00 6.95
CA ALA A 56 -24.62 5.10 7.80
C ALA A 56 -25.78 5.84 8.51
N ASP A 57 -25.51 7.02 9.07
CA ASP A 57 -26.53 7.87 9.72
C ASP A 57 -27.63 8.29 8.72
N ALA A 58 -27.25 8.66 7.50
CA ALA A 58 -28.19 9.03 6.44
C ALA A 58 -29.07 7.85 6.01
N ILE A 59 -28.51 6.65 5.91
CA ILE A 59 -29.22 5.41 5.57
C ILE A 59 -30.11 4.94 6.71
N GLU A 60 -29.71 5.12 7.96
CA GLU A 60 -30.57 4.82 9.12
C GLU A 60 -31.84 5.70 9.11
N ALA A 61 -31.68 6.98 8.74
CA ALA A 61 -32.80 7.89 8.60
C ALA A 61 -33.69 7.58 7.38
N ASN A 62 -33.12 7.11 6.27
CA ASN A 62 -33.82 6.80 5.02
C ASN A 62 -33.28 5.48 4.44
N PRO A 63 -33.75 4.31 4.88
CA PRO A 63 -33.25 3.02 4.46
C PRO A 63 -33.40 2.78 2.95
N LEU A 64 -32.37 2.15 2.37
CA LEU A 64 -32.34 1.70 0.98
C LEU A 64 -32.55 0.18 0.97
N ALA A 65 -33.68 -0.30 0.47
CA ALA A 65 -33.98 -1.74 0.46
C ALA A 65 -33.96 -2.30 -0.95
N GLY A 66 -33.24 -3.41 -1.16
CA GLY A 66 -33.20 -4.10 -2.44
C GLY A 66 -32.19 -5.24 -2.48
N HIS A 67 -32.15 -5.93 -3.61
CA HIS A 67 -31.39 -7.16 -3.82
C HIS A 67 -30.16 -6.99 -4.72
N LEU A 68 -30.02 -5.83 -5.35
CA LEU A 68 -28.90 -5.44 -6.19
C LEU A 68 -28.46 -4.04 -5.82
N GLY A 69 -27.17 -3.86 -5.56
CA GLY A 69 -26.64 -2.54 -5.25
C GLY A 69 -25.12 -2.43 -5.42
N ILE A 70 -24.68 -1.18 -5.51
CA ILE A 70 -23.28 -0.77 -5.60
C ILE A 70 -23.01 0.37 -4.61
N ALA A 71 -21.81 0.39 -4.06
CA ALA A 71 -21.40 1.38 -3.06
C ALA A 71 -19.93 1.77 -3.25
N HIS A 72 -19.57 2.94 -2.75
CA HIS A 72 -18.27 3.55 -3.00
C HIS A 72 -17.80 4.42 -1.84
N THR A 73 -16.50 4.35 -1.54
CA THR A 73 -15.78 5.37 -0.77
C THR A 73 -14.84 6.12 -1.71
N ARG A 74 -14.91 7.45 -1.69
CA ARG A 74 -14.19 8.29 -2.64
C ARG A 74 -12.92 8.87 -2.04
N TRP A 75 -11.88 8.88 -2.87
CA TRP A 75 -10.71 9.74 -2.78
C TRP A 75 -10.72 10.67 -4.00
N ALA A 76 -10.89 11.97 -3.78
CA ALA A 76 -11.10 12.92 -4.86
C ALA A 76 -9.86 13.06 -5.76
N THR A 77 -10.02 12.76 -7.04
CA THR A 77 -9.06 13.03 -8.12
C THR A 77 -9.56 14.18 -9.00
N HIS A 78 -10.85 14.21 -9.33
CA HIS A 78 -11.53 15.23 -10.12
C HIS A 78 -12.72 15.81 -9.36
N GLY A 79 -12.78 17.13 -9.23
CA GLY A 79 -13.81 17.84 -8.48
C GLY A 79 -13.60 17.78 -6.96
N GLU A 80 -14.01 18.85 -6.26
CA GLU A 80 -13.91 18.96 -4.80
C GLU A 80 -14.73 17.90 -4.06
N PRO A 81 -14.37 17.55 -2.82
CA PRO A 81 -15.20 16.73 -1.95
C PRO A 81 -16.56 17.43 -1.69
N SER A 82 -17.59 16.95 -2.37
CA SER A 82 -18.96 17.45 -2.25
C SER A 82 -19.95 16.32 -2.50
N GLN A 83 -21.19 16.46 -2.02
CA GLN A 83 -22.23 15.45 -2.23
C GLN A 83 -22.52 15.23 -3.72
N VAL A 84 -22.42 16.27 -4.54
CA VAL A 84 -22.64 16.21 -6.00
C VAL A 84 -21.58 15.37 -6.69
N ASN A 85 -20.34 15.48 -6.23
CA ASN A 85 -19.18 14.75 -6.77
C ASN A 85 -18.98 13.37 -6.13
N ALA A 86 -19.75 13.01 -5.09
CA ALA A 86 -19.70 11.69 -4.48
C ALA A 86 -20.35 10.62 -5.38
N HIS A 87 -19.77 9.42 -5.39
CA HIS A 87 -20.36 8.25 -6.06
C HIS A 87 -21.48 7.63 -5.22
N PRO A 88 -22.40 6.86 -5.81
CA PRO A 88 -22.55 6.55 -7.25
C PRO A 88 -23.04 7.74 -8.09
N HIS A 89 -22.54 7.84 -9.34
CA HIS A 89 -23.10 8.74 -10.33
C HIS A 89 -24.26 8.08 -11.08
N MET A 90 -25.19 8.88 -11.57
CA MET A 90 -26.37 8.38 -12.29
C MET A 90 -26.47 9.04 -13.65
N SER A 91 -27.04 8.32 -14.62
CA SER A 91 -27.61 8.89 -15.82
C SER A 91 -29.11 8.73 -15.80
N GLY A 92 -29.83 9.86 -15.73
CA GLY A 92 -31.26 9.85 -15.41
C GLY A 92 -31.53 9.24 -14.04
N GLU A 93 -32.66 8.51 -13.91
CA GLU A 93 -33.07 7.86 -12.68
C GLU A 93 -32.90 6.33 -12.69
N ARG A 94 -32.32 5.78 -13.75
CA ARG A 94 -32.35 4.34 -14.02
C ARG A 94 -30.99 3.65 -14.05
N LEU A 95 -29.91 4.36 -14.35
CA LEU A 95 -28.55 3.82 -14.39
C LEU A 95 -27.73 4.43 -13.27
N ALA A 96 -27.03 3.58 -12.52
CA ALA A 96 -26.04 4.01 -11.52
C ALA A 96 -24.69 3.32 -11.74
N ILE A 97 -23.61 4.08 -11.49
CA ILE A 97 -22.22 3.62 -11.67
C ILE A 97 -21.33 4.06 -10.51
N VAL A 98 -20.40 3.20 -10.15
CA VAL A 98 -19.23 3.54 -9.33
C VAL A 98 -17.96 3.27 -10.11
N HIS A 99 -16.92 4.06 -9.85
CA HIS A 99 -15.67 4.06 -10.59
C HIS A 99 -14.48 4.30 -9.68
N ASN A 100 -13.46 3.46 -9.82
CA ASN A 100 -12.12 3.68 -9.33
C ASN A 100 -11.20 3.88 -10.54
N GLY A 101 -10.44 4.95 -10.58
CA GLY A 101 -9.54 5.24 -11.67
C GLY A 101 -9.62 6.67 -12.18
N ILE A 102 -9.11 6.89 -13.38
CA ILE A 102 -9.15 8.18 -14.10
C ILE A 102 -9.45 7.90 -15.56
N ILE A 103 -10.43 8.61 -16.11
CA ILE A 103 -10.75 8.61 -17.55
C ILE A 103 -10.08 9.82 -18.19
N GLU A 104 -8.96 9.60 -18.86
CA GLU A 104 -8.11 10.66 -19.41
C GLU A 104 -8.80 11.50 -20.48
N ASN A 105 -9.63 10.87 -21.32
CA ASN A 105 -10.36 11.55 -22.40
C ASN A 105 -11.77 12.01 -22.00
N TYR A 106 -12.04 12.17 -20.71
CA TYR A 106 -13.38 12.53 -20.22
C TYR A 106 -13.89 13.85 -20.77
N GLN A 107 -13.02 14.83 -21.00
CA GLN A 107 -13.43 16.14 -21.49
C GLN A 107 -13.96 16.05 -22.94
N GLU A 108 -13.29 15.31 -23.82
CA GLU A 108 -13.73 15.05 -25.18
C GLU A 108 -15.10 14.39 -25.21
N LEU A 109 -15.28 13.33 -24.40
CA LEU A 109 -16.55 12.61 -24.29
C LEU A 109 -17.66 13.46 -23.67
N ARG A 110 -17.33 14.33 -22.71
CA ARG A 110 -18.27 15.26 -22.07
C ARG A 110 -18.83 16.25 -23.09
N ASP A 111 -17.99 16.81 -23.94
CA ASP A 111 -18.40 17.78 -24.95
C ASP A 111 -19.28 17.13 -26.02
N GLU A 112 -18.98 15.89 -26.44
CA GLU A 112 -19.81 15.09 -27.35
C GLU A 112 -21.21 14.84 -26.73
N LEU A 113 -21.26 14.32 -25.51
CA LEU A 113 -22.53 14.00 -24.83
C LEU A 113 -23.38 15.23 -24.53
N ARG A 114 -22.76 16.38 -24.22
CA ARG A 114 -23.47 17.66 -24.10
C ARG A 114 -24.13 18.10 -25.40
N ALA A 115 -23.44 17.91 -26.52
CA ALA A 115 -23.99 18.21 -27.85
C ALA A 115 -25.20 17.29 -28.20
N GLU A 116 -25.25 16.09 -27.61
CA GLU A 116 -26.37 15.15 -27.72
C GLU A 116 -27.49 15.38 -26.70
N GLY A 117 -27.35 16.39 -25.82
CA GLY A 117 -28.38 16.80 -24.87
C GLY A 117 -28.28 16.15 -23.48
N PHE A 118 -27.17 15.52 -23.14
CA PHE A 118 -26.94 15.06 -21.77
C PHE A 118 -26.57 16.22 -20.85
N GLU A 119 -27.21 16.28 -19.69
CA GLU A 119 -26.96 17.29 -18.66
C GLU A 119 -25.98 16.75 -17.61
N PHE A 120 -24.94 17.51 -17.31
CA PHE A 120 -23.91 17.16 -16.33
C PHE A 120 -24.11 17.96 -15.06
N THR A 121 -24.16 17.27 -13.94
CA THR A 121 -24.34 17.84 -12.60
C THR A 121 -23.07 17.87 -11.78
N SER A 122 -22.11 16.98 -12.05
CA SER A 122 -20.86 16.88 -11.33
C SER A 122 -19.65 17.37 -12.13
N GLN A 123 -18.54 17.52 -11.41
CA GLN A 123 -17.24 17.86 -11.97
C GLN A 123 -16.39 16.61 -12.28
N THR A 124 -16.92 15.41 -12.01
CA THR A 124 -16.17 14.16 -12.11
C THR A 124 -16.07 13.66 -13.54
N ASP A 125 -15.03 12.91 -13.83
CA ASP A 125 -14.87 12.13 -15.06
C ASP A 125 -15.86 10.96 -15.12
N THR A 126 -16.30 10.43 -13.98
CA THR A 126 -17.20 9.29 -13.86
C THR A 126 -18.60 9.55 -14.41
N GLU A 127 -19.17 10.75 -14.24
CA GLU A 127 -20.50 11.07 -14.78
C GLU A 127 -20.53 10.95 -16.31
N VAL A 128 -19.40 11.21 -16.96
CA VAL A 128 -19.25 11.00 -18.41
C VAL A 128 -19.47 9.53 -18.79
N VAL A 129 -18.92 8.62 -18.01
CA VAL A 129 -19.08 7.18 -18.24
C VAL A 129 -20.54 6.75 -18.03
N ALA A 130 -21.20 7.28 -16.99
CA ALA A 130 -22.62 7.00 -16.74
C ALA A 130 -23.50 7.39 -17.96
N HIS A 131 -23.30 8.58 -18.49
CA HIS A 131 -24.03 9.05 -19.66
C HIS A 131 -23.68 8.29 -20.95
N LEU A 132 -22.42 7.94 -21.13
CA LEU A 132 -21.97 7.15 -22.27
C LEU A 132 -22.60 5.74 -22.30
N ILE A 133 -22.64 5.07 -21.13
CA ILE A 133 -23.29 3.76 -21.01
C ILE A 133 -24.79 3.88 -21.23
N GLU A 134 -25.46 4.89 -20.67
CA GLU A 134 -26.89 5.13 -20.88
C GLU A 134 -27.21 5.38 -22.36
N LYS A 135 -26.39 6.14 -23.09
CA LYS A 135 -26.49 6.32 -24.54
C LYS A 135 -26.55 4.99 -25.26
N TYR A 136 -25.54 4.12 -25.01
CA TYR A 136 -25.50 2.81 -25.65
C TYR A 136 -26.59 1.85 -25.16
N PHE A 137 -27.05 1.98 -23.91
CA PHE A 137 -28.16 1.20 -23.41
C PHE A 137 -29.46 1.52 -24.16
N ARG A 138 -29.73 2.79 -24.42
CA ARG A 138 -30.90 3.22 -25.24
C ARG A 138 -30.86 2.65 -26.67
N GLU A 139 -29.67 2.45 -27.22
CA GLU A 139 -29.47 1.91 -28.57
C GLU A 139 -29.60 0.37 -28.60
N GLN A 140 -29.10 -0.33 -27.58
CA GLN A 140 -28.90 -1.78 -27.60
C GLN A 140 -29.87 -2.56 -26.73
N GLY A 141 -30.43 -1.92 -25.70
CA GLY A 141 -31.40 -2.51 -24.77
C GLY A 141 -30.85 -3.60 -23.84
N LYS A 142 -29.49 -3.68 -23.70
CA LYS A 142 -28.80 -4.64 -22.85
C LYS A 142 -27.62 -3.99 -22.14
N LEU A 143 -27.56 -4.10 -20.83
CA LEU A 143 -26.55 -3.43 -20.00
C LEU A 143 -25.13 -3.93 -20.33
N TYR A 144 -24.95 -5.25 -20.45
CA TYR A 144 -23.65 -5.83 -20.79
C TYR A 144 -23.11 -5.28 -22.14
N GLU A 145 -23.94 -5.24 -23.18
CA GLU A 145 -23.51 -4.73 -24.49
C GLU A 145 -23.25 -3.22 -24.45
N ALA A 146 -24.03 -2.46 -23.69
CA ALA A 146 -23.83 -1.04 -23.51
C ALA A 146 -22.50 -0.73 -22.80
N VAL A 147 -22.18 -1.44 -21.73
CA VAL A 147 -20.89 -1.32 -21.03
C VAL A 147 -19.74 -1.70 -21.97
N LYS A 148 -19.87 -2.82 -22.69
CA LYS A 148 -18.86 -3.26 -23.67
C LYS A 148 -18.60 -2.22 -24.75
N ALA A 149 -19.63 -1.55 -25.28
CA ALA A 149 -19.48 -0.49 -26.25
C ALA A 149 -18.83 0.77 -25.64
N ALA A 150 -19.23 1.14 -24.44
CA ALA A 150 -18.71 2.32 -23.75
C ALA A 150 -17.21 2.22 -23.48
N ILE A 151 -16.73 1.09 -22.96
CA ILE A 151 -15.31 0.91 -22.59
C ILE A 151 -14.37 0.97 -23.80
N GLN A 152 -14.83 0.68 -25.01
CA GLN A 152 -14.04 0.86 -26.22
C GLN A 152 -13.71 2.33 -26.54
N ARG A 153 -14.43 3.26 -25.91
CA ARG A 153 -14.26 4.71 -26.07
C ARG A 153 -13.39 5.31 -24.96
N LEU A 154 -13.25 4.60 -23.85
CA LEU A 154 -12.51 5.10 -22.68
C LEU A 154 -11.00 4.97 -22.87
N ARG A 155 -10.26 5.96 -22.39
CA ARG A 155 -8.80 5.94 -22.25
C ARG A 155 -8.46 6.21 -20.79
N GLY A 156 -7.51 5.46 -20.24
CA GLY A 156 -7.07 5.58 -18.85
C GLY A 156 -7.28 4.30 -18.07
N ALA A 157 -7.19 4.40 -16.74
CA ALA A 157 -7.34 3.27 -15.83
C ALA A 157 -8.71 3.33 -15.16
N TYR A 158 -9.42 2.18 -15.09
CA TYR A 158 -10.75 2.12 -14.45
C TYR A 158 -11.07 0.74 -13.89
N ALA A 159 -11.81 0.72 -12.79
CA ALA A 159 -12.67 -0.37 -12.37
C ALA A 159 -14.09 0.20 -12.24
N LEU A 160 -15.03 -0.38 -12.97
CA LEU A 160 -16.41 0.08 -13.03
C LEU A 160 -17.35 -0.99 -12.48
N ALA A 161 -18.38 -0.55 -11.75
CA ALA A 161 -19.53 -1.39 -11.44
C ALA A 161 -20.82 -0.63 -11.80
N VAL A 162 -21.67 -1.25 -12.60
CA VAL A 162 -22.81 -0.64 -13.26
C VAL A 162 -24.06 -1.45 -12.99
N VAL A 163 -25.15 -0.77 -12.63
CA VAL A 163 -26.48 -1.34 -12.45
C VAL A 163 -27.51 -0.52 -13.21
N HIS A 164 -28.57 -1.18 -13.72
CA HIS A 164 -29.65 -0.51 -14.44
C HIS A 164 -31.01 -1.04 -13.98
N ALA A 165 -31.95 -0.13 -13.77
CA ALA A 165 -33.29 -0.43 -13.27
C ALA A 165 -34.11 -1.37 -14.16
N ASP A 166 -33.84 -1.41 -15.48
CA ASP A 166 -34.50 -2.30 -16.44
C ASP A 166 -33.91 -3.73 -16.44
N GLU A 167 -32.74 -3.92 -15.82
CA GLU A 167 -32.11 -5.21 -15.61
C GLU A 167 -31.75 -5.40 -14.12
N PRO A 168 -32.76 -5.56 -13.22
CA PRO A 168 -32.60 -5.42 -11.77
C PRO A 168 -31.86 -6.58 -11.09
N ASP A 169 -31.45 -7.59 -11.83
CA ASP A 169 -30.68 -8.76 -11.39
C ASP A 169 -29.29 -8.87 -12.03
N HIS A 170 -28.87 -7.84 -12.76
CA HIS A 170 -27.59 -7.78 -13.43
C HIS A 170 -26.66 -6.71 -12.79
N LEU A 171 -25.48 -7.17 -12.39
CA LEU A 171 -24.35 -6.33 -12.03
C LEU A 171 -23.27 -6.50 -13.10
N VAL A 172 -23.03 -5.49 -13.90
CA VAL A 172 -21.98 -5.53 -14.91
C VAL A 172 -20.76 -4.79 -14.41
N VAL A 173 -19.61 -5.45 -14.46
CA VAL A 173 -18.35 -4.89 -14.01
C VAL A 173 -17.26 -5.04 -15.05
N CYS A 174 -16.30 -4.14 -15.05
CA CYS A 174 -15.11 -4.26 -15.90
C CYS A 174 -13.90 -3.59 -15.23
N ARG A 175 -12.71 -4.03 -15.62
CA ARG A 175 -11.48 -3.44 -15.12
C ARG A 175 -10.43 -3.23 -16.21
N GLU A 176 -9.70 -2.14 -16.05
CA GLU A 176 -8.48 -1.81 -16.77
C GLU A 176 -7.60 -0.98 -15.83
N GLY A 177 -6.45 -1.48 -15.41
CA GLY A 177 -5.52 -0.79 -14.51
C GLY A 177 -5.90 -0.78 -13.02
N SER A 178 -7.17 -0.60 -12.66
CA SER A 178 -7.63 -0.58 -11.27
C SER A 178 -8.09 -1.98 -10.80
N PRO A 179 -7.79 -2.40 -9.54
CA PRO A 179 -8.15 -3.75 -9.06
C PRO A 179 -9.65 -3.93 -8.86
N LEU A 180 -10.15 -5.11 -9.23
CA LEU A 180 -11.51 -5.55 -8.95
C LEU A 180 -11.55 -7.08 -8.78
N VAL A 181 -12.25 -7.55 -7.75
CA VAL A 181 -12.40 -8.95 -7.41
C VAL A 181 -13.88 -9.32 -7.29
N VAL A 182 -14.22 -10.50 -7.73
CA VAL A 182 -15.55 -11.10 -7.56
C VAL A 182 -15.53 -12.05 -6.36
N GLY A 183 -16.43 -11.84 -5.40
CA GLY A 183 -16.69 -12.75 -4.30
C GLY A 183 -17.79 -13.74 -4.68
N VAL A 184 -17.51 -15.04 -4.61
CA VAL A 184 -18.44 -16.10 -4.99
C VAL A 184 -19.18 -16.60 -3.75
N GLY A 185 -20.50 -16.37 -3.71
CA GLY A 185 -21.38 -16.83 -2.63
C GLY A 185 -22.19 -18.07 -3.00
N ILE A 186 -23.26 -18.31 -2.27
CA ILE A 186 -24.26 -19.37 -2.52
C ILE A 186 -25.60 -18.69 -2.72
N GLY A 187 -26.10 -18.63 -3.97
CA GLY A 187 -27.31 -17.87 -4.31
C GLY A 187 -27.10 -16.34 -4.22
N GLU A 188 -25.88 -15.90 -4.17
CA GLU A 188 -25.48 -14.50 -4.15
C GLU A 188 -24.04 -14.34 -4.63
N ASN A 189 -23.73 -13.21 -5.25
CA ASN A 189 -22.38 -12.88 -5.68
C ASN A 189 -22.06 -11.41 -5.35
N PHE A 190 -20.79 -11.14 -5.19
CA PHE A 190 -20.29 -9.87 -4.71
C PHE A 190 -19.15 -9.35 -5.58
N ILE A 191 -18.89 -8.06 -5.52
CA ILE A 191 -17.67 -7.47 -6.07
C ILE A 191 -17.05 -6.51 -5.06
N ALA A 192 -15.74 -6.37 -5.10
CA ALA A 192 -15.05 -5.31 -4.37
C ALA A 192 -13.72 -4.95 -5.06
N SER A 193 -13.23 -3.76 -4.77
CA SER A 193 -11.89 -3.35 -5.15
C SER A 193 -10.80 -4.00 -4.28
N ASP A 194 -11.18 -4.62 -3.15
CA ASP A 194 -10.32 -5.39 -2.26
C ASP A 194 -11.12 -6.52 -1.59
N GLN A 195 -10.56 -7.72 -1.58
CA GLN A 195 -11.19 -8.90 -0.99
C GLN A 195 -11.53 -8.73 0.51
N LEU A 196 -10.81 -7.89 1.25
CA LEU A 196 -11.07 -7.62 2.68
C LEU A 196 -12.49 -7.09 2.93
N ALA A 197 -13.08 -6.37 1.98
CA ALA A 197 -14.45 -5.88 2.07
C ALA A 197 -15.48 -7.02 2.15
N LEU A 198 -15.18 -8.15 1.53
CA LEU A 198 -16.12 -9.24 1.32
C LEU A 198 -15.92 -10.43 2.28
N LEU A 199 -14.88 -10.42 3.13
CA LEU A 199 -14.60 -11.51 4.08
C LEU A 199 -15.77 -11.86 5.01
N PRO A 200 -16.65 -10.91 5.42
CA PRO A 200 -17.84 -11.26 6.21
C PRO A 200 -18.88 -12.12 5.47
N VAL A 201 -18.84 -12.14 4.15
CA VAL A 201 -19.86 -12.80 3.31
C VAL A 201 -19.31 -13.95 2.48
N THR A 202 -18.02 -13.97 2.16
CA THR A 202 -17.39 -15.08 1.43
C THR A 202 -15.87 -15.13 1.64
N ASP A 203 -15.30 -16.34 1.58
CA ASP A 203 -13.86 -16.61 1.53
C ASP A 203 -13.36 -17.04 0.14
N ARG A 204 -14.26 -17.02 -0.88
CA ARG A 204 -14.01 -17.51 -2.23
C ARG A 204 -13.95 -16.35 -3.20
N PHE A 205 -12.80 -16.14 -3.83
CA PHE A 205 -12.54 -14.99 -4.68
C PHE A 205 -12.09 -15.39 -6.08
N MET A 206 -12.55 -14.61 -7.06
CA MET A 206 -12.17 -14.70 -8.45
C MET A 206 -11.61 -13.34 -8.87
N PHE A 207 -10.32 -13.27 -9.18
CA PHE A 207 -9.66 -12.02 -9.58
C PHE A 207 -9.85 -11.78 -11.07
N LEU A 208 -10.38 -10.61 -11.42
CA LEU A 208 -10.49 -10.21 -12.82
C LEU A 208 -9.10 -9.80 -13.36
N GLU A 209 -8.86 -10.06 -14.62
CA GLU A 209 -7.66 -9.64 -15.34
C GLU A 209 -7.89 -8.36 -16.17
N GLU A 210 -6.83 -7.81 -16.73
CA GLU A 210 -6.89 -6.57 -17.52
C GLU A 210 -7.80 -6.73 -18.77
N GLY A 211 -8.79 -5.86 -18.88
CA GLY A 211 -9.76 -5.89 -19.96
C GLY A 211 -10.93 -6.84 -19.76
N ASP A 212 -11.01 -7.52 -18.61
CA ASP A 212 -12.16 -8.37 -18.30
C ASP A 212 -13.44 -7.55 -18.13
N ILE A 213 -14.54 -8.09 -18.68
CA ILE A 213 -15.92 -7.64 -18.44
C ILE A 213 -16.68 -8.83 -17.85
N ALA A 214 -17.29 -8.65 -16.69
CA ALA A 214 -18.10 -9.69 -16.06
C ALA A 214 -19.57 -9.27 -15.94
N ASP A 215 -20.48 -10.14 -16.41
CA ASP A 215 -21.92 -10.11 -16.14
C ASP A 215 -22.19 -11.02 -14.95
N ILE A 216 -22.58 -10.41 -13.83
CA ILE A 216 -22.74 -11.07 -12.54
C ILE A 216 -24.20 -11.07 -12.14
N ARG A 217 -24.71 -12.24 -11.84
CA ARG A 217 -26.05 -12.45 -11.29
C ARG A 217 -25.94 -13.24 -9.99
N LYS A 218 -27.03 -13.38 -9.26
CA LYS A 218 -27.04 -14.14 -8.00
C LYS A 218 -26.61 -15.60 -8.14
N ASP A 219 -26.83 -16.21 -9.29
CA ASP A 219 -26.62 -17.64 -9.59
C ASP A 219 -25.56 -17.91 -10.66
N SER A 220 -25.03 -16.88 -11.31
CA SER A 220 -24.07 -17.05 -12.40
C SER A 220 -23.11 -15.87 -12.53
N ILE A 221 -21.88 -16.18 -12.97
CA ILE A 221 -20.84 -15.22 -13.29
C ILE A 221 -20.32 -15.58 -14.69
N ARG A 222 -20.38 -14.65 -15.63
CA ARG A 222 -19.86 -14.80 -16.99
C ARG A 222 -18.82 -13.75 -17.25
N ILE A 223 -17.60 -14.16 -17.58
CA ILE A 223 -16.48 -13.26 -17.83
C ILE A 223 -16.06 -13.37 -19.28
N HIS A 224 -15.81 -12.24 -19.90
CA HIS A 224 -15.22 -12.15 -21.22
C HIS A 224 -13.95 -11.32 -21.15
N ASP A 225 -12.93 -11.75 -21.86
CA ASP A 225 -11.68 -11.02 -21.97
C ASP A 225 -11.79 -9.78 -22.89
N ARG A 226 -10.69 -9.04 -23.02
CA ARG A 226 -10.58 -7.86 -23.91
C ARG A 226 -10.96 -8.14 -25.35
N SER A 227 -10.79 -9.38 -25.84
CA SER A 227 -11.18 -9.79 -27.20
C SER A 227 -12.66 -10.14 -27.31
N GLY A 228 -13.39 -10.17 -26.19
CA GLY A 228 -14.78 -10.55 -26.08
C GLY A 228 -15.00 -12.08 -26.08
N GLN A 229 -13.95 -12.87 -25.87
CA GLN A 229 -14.05 -14.32 -25.70
C GLN A 229 -14.45 -14.68 -24.28
N PRO A 230 -15.35 -15.67 -24.09
CA PRO A 230 -15.65 -16.16 -22.74
C PRO A 230 -14.41 -16.81 -22.11
N VAL A 231 -14.13 -16.45 -20.87
CA VAL A 231 -12.99 -16.97 -20.10
C VAL A 231 -13.41 -17.41 -18.72
N GLU A 232 -12.69 -18.39 -18.18
CA GLU A 232 -12.84 -18.81 -16.80
C GLU A 232 -11.68 -18.23 -15.96
N ARG A 233 -11.99 -17.78 -14.74
CA ARG A 233 -10.99 -17.30 -13.77
C ARG A 233 -10.97 -18.26 -12.58
N THR A 234 -9.79 -18.55 -12.08
CA THR A 234 -9.62 -19.46 -10.94
C THR A 234 -10.22 -18.87 -9.67
N ILE A 235 -11.00 -19.69 -8.95
CA ILE A 235 -11.49 -19.34 -7.62
C ILE A 235 -10.39 -19.65 -6.60
N THR A 236 -9.92 -18.60 -5.91
CA THR A 236 -8.94 -18.69 -4.82
C THR A 236 -9.65 -18.58 -3.48
N ARG A 237 -9.23 -19.37 -2.50
CA ARG A 237 -9.76 -19.30 -1.14
C ARG A 237 -8.85 -18.45 -0.27
N PHE A 238 -9.44 -17.55 0.54
CA PHE A 238 -8.70 -16.73 1.49
C PHE A 238 -8.45 -17.54 2.78
N GLU A 239 -7.18 -17.74 3.12
CA GLU A 239 -6.78 -18.63 4.23
C GLU A 239 -6.63 -17.91 5.59
N HIS A 240 -6.72 -16.57 5.64
CA HIS A 240 -6.54 -15.79 6.86
C HIS A 240 -7.89 -15.46 7.49
N GLY A 241 -8.03 -15.68 8.82
CA GLY A 241 -9.29 -15.44 9.53
C GLY A 241 -9.74 -13.96 9.50
N ALA A 242 -11.06 -13.73 9.53
CA ALA A 242 -11.68 -12.41 9.51
C ALA A 242 -11.28 -11.52 10.72
N ASP A 243 -10.82 -12.12 11.84
CA ASP A 243 -10.42 -11.43 13.07
C ASP A 243 -9.11 -10.63 12.95
N SER A 244 -8.35 -10.83 11.86
CA SER A 244 -7.09 -10.10 11.64
C SER A 244 -7.28 -8.59 11.34
N ALA A 245 -8.50 -8.17 11.01
CA ALA A 245 -8.84 -6.79 10.69
C ALA A 245 -9.44 -5.99 11.88
N ASP A 246 -9.37 -6.52 13.12
CA ASP A 246 -9.82 -5.83 14.32
C ASP A 246 -8.64 -5.16 15.07
N LYS A 247 -8.88 -4.01 15.71
CA LYS A 247 -7.89 -3.31 16.54
C LYS A 247 -7.51 -4.09 17.80
N GLY A 248 -8.40 -4.96 18.28
CA GLY A 248 -8.21 -5.64 19.56
C GLY A 248 -8.15 -4.65 20.73
N GLU A 249 -7.16 -4.81 21.61
CA GLU A 249 -6.93 -3.95 22.78
C GLU A 249 -6.22 -2.61 22.46
N TYR A 250 -5.75 -2.43 21.21
CA TYR A 250 -4.99 -1.25 20.83
C TYR A 250 -5.88 -0.06 20.47
N ARG A 251 -5.43 1.13 20.84
CA ARG A 251 -6.15 2.37 20.53
C ARG A 251 -6.23 2.65 19.01
N HIS A 252 -5.17 2.32 18.28
CA HIS A 252 -5.02 2.55 16.84
C HIS A 252 -4.50 1.31 16.13
N PHE A 253 -4.83 1.15 14.84
CA PHE A 253 -4.26 0.08 14.00
C PHE A 253 -2.74 0.18 13.91
N MET A 254 -2.20 1.39 13.72
CA MET A 254 -0.76 1.58 13.64
C MET A 254 -0.04 1.06 14.89
N LEU A 255 -0.57 1.30 16.10
CA LEU A 255 0.04 0.78 17.32
C LEU A 255 0.00 -0.75 17.36
N LYS A 256 -1.15 -1.36 17.04
CA LYS A 256 -1.28 -2.81 16.90
C LYS A 256 -0.23 -3.36 15.93
N GLU A 257 -0.09 -2.76 14.76
CA GLU A 257 0.82 -3.17 13.71
C GLU A 257 2.29 -3.02 14.11
N ILE A 258 2.65 -2.01 14.91
CA ILE A 258 3.97 -1.86 15.53
C ILE A 258 4.23 -3.03 16.50
N TYR A 259 3.27 -3.38 17.35
CA TYR A 259 3.41 -4.47 18.32
C TYR A 259 3.34 -5.87 17.70
N GLU A 260 2.77 -6.02 16.52
CA GLU A 260 2.75 -7.29 15.77
C GLU A 260 4.11 -7.64 15.13
N GLN A 261 5.04 -6.70 15.01
CA GLN A 261 6.31 -6.89 14.28
C GLN A 261 7.11 -8.13 14.72
N PRO A 262 7.29 -8.46 16.01
CA PRO A 262 8.00 -9.68 16.41
C PRO A 262 7.37 -10.94 15.81
N LYS A 263 6.04 -11.01 15.82
CA LYS A 263 5.27 -12.15 15.30
C LYS A 263 5.37 -12.26 13.78
N VAL A 264 5.20 -11.14 13.06
CA VAL A 264 5.17 -11.17 11.59
C VAL A 264 6.57 -11.29 10.98
N ILE A 265 7.61 -10.79 11.64
CA ILE A 265 9.02 -11.07 11.28
C ILE A 265 9.28 -12.57 11.34
N LYS A 266 8.84 -13.24 12.43
CA LYS A 266 8.96 -14.69 12.55
C LYS A 266 8.22 -15.41 11.42
N ALA A 267 6.99 -14.98 11.09
CA ALA A 267 6.22 -15.55 9.98
C ALA A 267 6.92 -15.34 8.62
N THR A 268 7.58 -14.19 8.41
CA THR A 268 8.38 -13.92 7.20
C THR A 268 9.56 -14.88 7.07
N MET A 269 10.15 -15.32 8.17
CA MET A 269 11.29 -16.26 8.20
C MET A 269 10.86 -17.72 8.04
N GLU A 270 9.64 -18.05 8.43
CA GLU A 270 9.16 -19.43 8.52
C GLU A 270 9.22 -20.17 7.17
N GLY A 271 9.84 -21.36 7.18
CA GLY A 271 10.06 -22.17 5.98
C GLY A 271 11.11 -21.62 4.99
N ARG A 272 11.79 -20.51 5.30
CA ARG A 272 12.79 -19.87 4.42
C ARG A 272 14.22 -19.93 4.92
N ILE A 273 14.39 -20.12 6.22
CA ILE A 273 15.72 -20.25 6.83
C ILE A 273 15.76 -21.50 7.72
N THR A 274 16.92 -22.13 7.78
CA THR A 274 17.26 -23.15 8.78
C THR A 274 18.06 -22.51 9.91
N ASP A 275 18.64 -23.29 10.80
CA ASP A 275 19.48 -22.78 11.89
C ASP A 275 20.73 -22.02 11.38
N SER A 276 21.19 -22.27 10.15
CA SER A 276 22.46 -21.73 9.64
C SER A 276 22.45 -21.28 8.18
N ARG A 277 21.34 -21.45 7.45
CA ARG A 277 21.31 -21.11 6.00
C ARG A 277 19.91 -20.74 5.52
N VAL A 278 19.88 -20.00 4.42
CA VAL A 278 18.65 -19.70 3.67
C VAL A 278 18.27 -20.90 2.79
N LEU A 279 16.97 -21.19 2.72
CA LEU A 279 16.39 -22.19 1.81
C LEU A 279 16.01 -21.51 0.49
N GLU A 280 16.86 -21.58 -0.49
CA GLU A 280 16.67 -20.92 -1.79
C GLU A 280 15.40 -21.38 -2.49
N GLN A 281 15.04 -22.66 -2.37
CA GLN A 281 13.82 -23.24 -2.95
C GLN A 281 12.54 -22.61 -2.39
N ALA A 282 12.61 -21.99 -1.20
CA ALA A 282 11.51 -21.28 -0.60
C ALA A 282 11.20 -19.91 -1.27
N LEU A 283 12.10 -19.44 -2.15
CA LEU A 283 11.91 -18.25 -2.96
C LEU A 283 11.17 -18.56 -4.28
N GLY A 284 11.01 -19.82 -4.62
CA GLY A 284 10.37 -20.32 -5.82
C GLY A 284 11.07 -21.54 -6.42
N THR A 285 10.34 -22.36 -7.17
CA THR A 285 10.90 -23.61 -7.75
C THR A 285 12.03 -23.38 -8.75
N ASP A 286 12.08 -22.21 -9.38
CA ASP A 286 13.10 -21.84 -10.36
C ASP A 286 14.11 -20.80 -9.82
N ALA A 287 14.08 -20.53 -8.51
CA ALA A 287 14.90 -19.49 -7.89
C ALA A 287 16.40 -19.70 -8.16
N ALA A 288 16.91 -20.92 -8.04
CA ALA A 288 18.33 -21.24 -8.28
C ALA A 288 18.78 -20.83 -9.70
N ASN A 289 17.99 -21.17 -10.72
CA ASN A 289 18.32 -20.82 -12.11
C ASN A 289 18.24 -19.32 -12.37
N LEU A 290 17.25 -18.63 -11.75
CA LEU A 290 17.05 -17.20 -11.96
C LEU A 290 18.08 -16.34 -11.21
N LEU A 291 18.57 -16.80 -10.05
CA LEU A 291 19.60 -16.11 -9.26
C LEU A 291 21.02 -16.40 -9.76
N ASP A 292 21.22 -17.53 -10.47
CA ASP A 292 22.52 -17.83 -11.04
C ASP A 292 22.91 -16.78 -12.09
N ASN A 293 24.18 -16.34 -12.06
CA ASN A 293 24.72 -15.34 -12.98
C ASN A 293 24.03 -13.96 -12.98
N VAL A 294 23.29 -13.57 -11.94
CA VAL A 294 22.82 -12.18 -11.78
C VAL A 294 24.04 -11.24 -11.65
N ARG A 295 24.12 -10.24 -12.54
CA ARG A 295 25.23 -9.26 -12.60
C ARG A 295 24.85 -7.88 -12.10
N HIS A 296 23.57 -7.59 -11.99
CA HIS A 296 23.05 -6.33 -11.49
C HIS A 296 21.63 -6.55 -10.92
N VAL A 297 21.27 -5.81 -9.89
CA VAL A 297 19.90 -5.79 -9.35
C VAL A 297 19.32 -4.37 -9.53
N GLN A 298 18.18 -4.27 -10.20
CA GLN A 298 17.41 -3.04 -10.31
C GLN A 298 16.19 -3.13 -9.39
N ILE A 299 16.18 -2.36 -8.31
CA ILE A 299 15.05 -2.29 -7.37
C ILE A 299 14.15 -1.12 -7.73
N ILE A 300 12.84 -1.38 -7.79
CA ILE A 300 11.80 -0.38 -8.07
C ILE A 300 10.72 -0.43 -6.99
N ALA A 301 10.43 0.72 -6.40
CA ALA A 301 9.41 0.86 -5.37
C ALA A 301 8.96 2.32 -5.17
N CYS A 302 7.97 2.54 -4.30
CA CYS A 302 7.49 3.85 -3.87
C CYS A 302 7.52 3.96 -2.34
N GLY A 303 7.72 5.17 -1.80
CA GLY A 303 7.58 5.50 -0.38
C GLY A 303 8.39 4.59 0.54
N THR A 304 7.76 4.04 1.56
CA THR A 304 8.34 3.11 2.54
C THR A 304 9.06 1.92 1.88
N SER A 305 8.48 1.34 0.84
CA SER A 305 9.10 0.24 0.09
C SER A 305 10.36 0.67 -0.68
N TYR A 306 10.42 1.93 -1.15
CA TYR A 306 11.63 2.51 -1.73
C TYR A 306 12.75 2.62 -0.70
N HIS A 307 12.45 3.06 0.53
CA HIS A 307 13.44 3.09 1.63
C HIS A 307 13.93 1.70 2.00
N ALA A 308 13.06 0.68 1.97
CA ALA A 308 13.49 -0.72 2.15
C ALA A 308 14.46 -1.17 1.05
N GLY A 309 14.19 -0.82 -0.20
CA GLY A 309 15.10 -1.06 -1.32
C GLY A 309 16.46 -0.37 -1.14
N MET A 310 16.46 0.86 -0.62
CA MET A 310 17.71 1.58 -0.33
C MET A 310 18.56 0.90 0.76
N VAL A 311 17.95 0.30 1.78
CA VAL A 311 18.69 -0.55 2.75
C VAL A 311 19.24 -1.77 2.05
N ALA A 312 18.41 -2.47 1.26
CA ALA A 312 18.82 -3.70 0.56
C ALA A 312 19.99 -3.47 -0.39
N ARG A 313 20.11 -2.28 -1.00
CA ARG A 313 21.27 -1.94 -1.83
C ARG A 313 22.58 -2.12 -1.07
N TYR A 314 22.69 -1.64 0.18
CA TYR A 314 23.90 -1.82 0.99
C TYR A 314 24.20 -3.30 1.21
N TRP A 315 23.17 -4.11 1.54
CA TRP A 315 23.35 -5.54 1.75
C TRP A 315 23.74 -6.29 0.49
N ILE A 316 23.12 -6.00 -0.66
CA ILE A 316 23.40 -6.67 -1.94
C ILE A 316 24.84 -6.36 -2.38
N GLU A 317 25.25 -5.09 -2.33
CA GLU A 317 26.59 -4.68 -2.71
C GLU A 317 27.65 -5.25 -1.77
N GLU A 318 27.42 -5.28 -0.45
CA GLU A 318 28.35 -5.77 0.55
C GLU A 318 28.45 -7.30 0.58
N LEU A 319 27.32 -8.01 0.59
CA LEU A 319 27.28 -9.45 0.81
C LEU A 319 27.37 -10.26 -0.49
N ALA A 320 26.73 -9.78 -1.55
CA ALA A 320 26.72 -10.48 -2.83
C ALA A 320 27.75 -9.93 -3.83
N GLY A 321 28.34 -8.76 -3.59
CA GLY A 321 29.27 -8.12 -4.54
C GLY A 321 28.60 -7.78 -5.88
N VAL A 322 27.28 -7.65 -5.91
CA VAL A 322 26.50 -7.36 -7.11
C VAL A 322 26.07 -5.89 -7.07
N PRO A 323 26.38 -5.10 -8.11
CA PRO A 323 25.89 -3.72 -8.20
C PRO A 323 24.37 -3.65 -8.09
N CYS A 324 23.87 -2.68 -7.33
CA CYS A 324 22.43 -2.50 -7.09
C CYS A 324 22.00 -1.06 -7.30
N SER A 325 20.99 -0.87 -8.16
CA SER A 325 20.33 0.43 -8.36
C SER A 325 18.95 0.42 -7.75
N VAL A 326 18.54 1.54 -7.13
CA VAL A 326 17.22 1.69 -6.52
C VAL A 326 16.59 2.96 -7.07
N GLU A 327 15.39 2.86 -7.63
CA GLU A 327 14.68 4.00 -8.20
C GLU A 327 13.21 4.04 -7.74
N VAL A 328 12.67 5.25 -7.68
CA VAL A 328 11.24 5.46 -7.49
C VAL A 328 10.49 5.04 -8.75
N ALA A 329 9.41 4.29 -8.58
CA ALA A 329 8.69 3.69 -9.71
C ALA A 329 8.13 4.74 -10.69
N SER A 330 7.62 5.88 -10.20
CA SER A 330 7.13 6.97 -11.06
C SER A 330 8.20 7.56 -11.97
N GLU A 331 9.45 7.64 -11.50
CA GLU A 331 10.57 8.16 -12.29
C GLU A 331 11.09 7.11 -13.28
N PHE A 332 11.13 5.84 -12.84
CA PHE A 332 11.58 4.76 -13.70
C PHE A 332 10.71 4.65 -14.96
N ARG A 333 9.40 4.65 -14.86
CA ARG A 333 8.48 4.38 -15.98
C ARG A 333 8.54 5.39 -17.13
N TYR A 334 9.06 6.60 -16.92
CA TYR A 334 9.04 7.66 -17.94
C TYR A 334 10.39 7.97 -18.57
N ARG A 335 11.49 7.44 -18.02
CA ARG A 335 12.80 7.67 -18.59
C ARG A 335 13.25 6.56 -19.54
N LYS A 336 14.18 6.84 -20.43
CA LYS A 336 14.87 5.83 -21.24
C LYS A 336 15.89 5.08 -20.38
N HIS A 337 15.81 3.75 -20.33
CA HIS A 337 16.72 2.91 -19.57
C HIS A 337 17.88 2.41 -20.41
N VAL A 338 19.04 2.26 -19.76
CA VAL A 338 20.16 1.45 -20.25
C VAL A 338 20.23 0.22 -19.35
N ILE A 339 19.82 -0.92 -19.89
CA ILE A 339 19.75 -2.17 -19.14
C ILE A 339 21.07 -2.89 -19.27
N GLN A 340 21.69 -3.23 -18.14
CA GLN A 340 22.88 -4.07 -18.13
C GLN A 340 22.49 -5.54 -18.37
N PRO A 341 23.32 -6.33 -19.06
CA PRO A 341 23.07 -7.76 -19.20
C PRO A 341 22.88 -8.44 -17.83
N ASP A 342 22.06 -9.48 -17.79
CA ASP A 342 21.78 -10.28 -16.59
C ASP A 342 21.31 -9.47 -15.38
N THR A 343 20.56 -8.38 -15.61
CA THR A 343 19.91 -7.60 -14.56
C THR A 343 18.64 -8.28 -14.08
N LEU A 344 18.56 -8.54 -12.77
CA LEU A 344 17.34 -8.94 -12.08
C LEU A 344 16.52 -7.69 -11.74
N PHE A 345 15.24 -7.68 -12.11
CA PHE A 345 14.31 -6.62 -11.78
C PHE A 345 13.53 -6.98 -10.50
N LEU A 346 13.64 -6.17 -9.46
CA LEU A 346 13.01 -6.43 -8.17
C LEU A 346 12.01 -5.33 -7.83
N CYS A 347 10.73 -5.70 -7.68
CA CYS A 347 9.66 -4.81 -7.22
C CYS A 347 9.35 -5.05 -5.75
N ILE A 348 9.15 -3.97 -4.99
CA ILE A 348 8.71 -4.04 -3.59
C ILE A 348 7.41 -3.28 -3.44
N SER A 349 6.38 -3.93 -2.90
CA SER A 349 5.08 -3.30 -2.64
C SER A 349 4.34 -4.01 -1.51
N GLN A 350 3.76 -3.25 -0.59
CA GLN A 350 2.91 -3.83 0.44
C GLN A 350 1.61 -4.38 -0.16
N SER A 351 0.91 -3.58 -0.97
CA SER A 351 -0.39 -3.96 -1.55
C SER A 351 -0.28 -4.80 -2.82
N GLY A 352 0.83 -4.69 -3.56
CA GLY A 352 0.99 -5.28 -4.89
C GLY A 352 0.08 -4.65 -5.97
N GLU A 353 -0.54 -3.51 -5.67
CA GLU A 353 -1.46 -2.80 -6.58
C GLU A 353 -1.05 -1.34 -6.81
N THR A 354 0.17 -0.94 -6.45
CA THR A 354 0.69 0.41 -6.70
C THR A 354 0.85 0.63 -8.20
N ALA A 355 0.13 1.61 -8.75
CA ALA A 355 0.04 1.84 -10.20
C ALA A 355 1.41 1.99 -10.86
N ASP A 356 2.26 2.87 -10.30
CA ASP A 356 3.61 3.10 -10.84
C ASP A 356 4.48 1.85 -10.81
N THR A 357 4.42 1.07 -9.72
CA THR A 357 5.21 -0.16 -9.59
C THR A 357 4.77 -1.22 -10.61
N LEU A 358 3.46 -1.37 -10.83
CA LEU A 358 2.92 -2.28 -11.84
C LEU A 358 3.28 -1.84 -13.26
N ALA A 359 3.17 -0.54 -13.55
CA ALA A 359 3.56 0.00 -14.86
C ALA A 359 5.06 -0.21 -15.13
N ALA A 360 5.92 0.02 -14.11
CA ALA A 360 7.35 -0.24 -14.21
C ALA A 360 7.66 -1.73 -14.44
N LEU A 361 6.97 -2.65 -13.75
CA LEU A 361 7.10 -4.10 -13.96
C LEU A 361 6.75 -4.48 -15.41
N ARG A 362 5.61 -4.01 -15.92
CA ARG A 362 5.14 -4.31 -17.28
C ARG A 362 6.12 -3.79 -18.34
N GLN A 363 6.66 -2.58 -18.13
CA GLN A 363 7.70 -2.02 -18.98
C GLN A 363 9.00 -2.85 -18.93
N ALA A 364 9.42 -3.28 -17.74
CA ALA A 364 10.61 -4.09 -17.56
C ALA A 364 10.52 -5.45 -18.28
N LYS A 365 9.37 -6.11 -18.23
CA LYS A 365 9.12 -7.37 -18.95
C LYS A 365 9.26 -7.24 -20.47
N GLN A 366 9.02 -6.06 -21.03
CA GLN A 366 9.19 -5.77 -22.46
C GLN A 366 10.61 -5.32 -22.79
N ALA A 367 11.35 -4.83 -21.81
CA ALA A 367 12.65 -4.19 -22.00
C ALA A 367 13.87 -5.16 -21.96
N GLY A 368 13.68 -6.45 -21.62
CA GLY A 368 14.72 -7.47 -21.67
C GLY A 368 15.50 -7.65 -20.37
N PHE A 369 14.91 -7.35 -19.21
CA PHE A 369 15.45 -7.80 -17.92
C PHE A 369 15.44 -9.33 -17.84
N ARG A 370 16.39 -9.91 -17.06
CA ARG A 370 16.55 -11.36 -16.93
C ARG A 370 15.31 -12.04 -16.36
N ALA A 371 14.76 -11.49 -15.29
CA ALA A 371 13.54 -11.93 -14.62
C ALA A 371 13.01 -10.81 -13.73
N ALA A 372 11.74 -10.91 -13.35
CA ALA A 372 11.09 -10.04 -12.39
C ALA A 372 10.80 -10.78 -11.08
N LEU A 373 11.30 -10.25 -9.96
CA LEU A 373 11.03 -10.73 -8.61
C LEU A 373 10.16 -9.71 -7.87
N ALA A 374 9.11 -10.16 -7.18
CA ALA A 374 8.30 -9.32 -6.30
C ALA A 374 8.49 -9.67 -4.83
N ILE A 375 8.65 -8.64 -3.99
CA ILE A 375 8.44 -8.74 -2.54
C ILE A 375 7.13 -8.06 -2.22
N CYS A 376 6.14 -8.84 -1.78
CA CYS A 376 4.76 -8.37 -1.62
C CYS A 376 4.10 -8.98 -0.39
N ASN A 377 3.09 -8.27 0.16
CA ASN A 377 2.35 -8.78 1.33
C ASN A 377 0.97 -9.34 0.97
N VAL A 378 0.33 -8.88 -0.10
CA VAL A 378 -1.04 -9.28 -0.45
C VAL A 378 -1.01 -10.43 -1.45
N PRO A 379 -1.44 -11.67 -1.06
CA PRO A 379 -1.56 -12.78 -1.97
C PRO A 379 -2.56 -12.49 -3.09
N GLY A 380 -2.25 -12.94 -4.31
CA GLY A 380 -3.14 -12.78 -5.46
C GLY A 380 -3.22 -11.36 -6.03
N SER A 381 -2.42 -10.40 -5.51
CA SER A 381 -2.31 -9.06 -6.11
C SER A 381 -1.73 -9.10 -7.52
N SER A 382 -1.93 -8.02 -8.28
CA SER A 382 -1.44 -7.93 -9.67
C SER A 382 0.07 -8.10 -9.74
N LEU A 383 0.82 -7.49 -8.82
CA LEU A 383 2.28 -7.63 -8.76
C LEU A 383 2.72 -9.10 -8.58
N VAL A 384 2.02 -9.84 -7.70
CA VAL A 384 2.27 -11.26 -7.44
C VAL A 384 2.00 -12.11 -8.69
N ARG A 385 0.86 -11.86 -9.36
CA ARG A 385 0.48 -12.64 -10.55
C ARG A 385 1.37 -12.36 -11.77
N GLU A 386 1.92 -11.15 -11.86
CA GLU A 386 2.71 -10.72 -13.03
C GLU A 386 4.22 -10.95 -12.86
N SER A 387 4.70 -11.35 -11.69
CA SER A 387 6.14 -11.58 -11.44
C SER A 387 6.56 -13.03 -11.65
N ASP A 388 7.81 -13.25 -12.04
CA ASP A 388 8.37 -14.59 -12.29
C ASP A 388 8.73 -15.31 -10.98
N LEU A 389 9.18 -14.54 -9.97
CA LEU A 389 9.42 -15.00 -8.60
C LEU A 389 8.70 -14.09 -7.60
N VAL A 390 8.27 -14.68 -6.49
CA VAL A 390 7.55 -13.95 -5.45
C VAL A 390 8.00 -14.36 -4.06
N ILE A 391 8.34 -13.37 -3.25
CA ILE A 391 8.58 -13.52 -1.81
C ILE A 391 7.45 -12.82 -1.06
N MET A 392 6.54 -13.60 -0.49
CA MET A 392 5.46 -13.06 0.34
C MET A 392 6.00 -12.68 1.72
N THR A 393 5.72 -11.47 2.21
CA THR A 393 6.19 -11.03 3.54
C THR A 393 5.40 -11.64 4.69
N GLN A 394 4.19 -12.14 4.42
CA GLN A 394 3.30 -12.78 5.42
C GLN A 394 3.02 -11.90 6.65
N ALA A 395 3.02 -10.58 6.47
CA ALA A 395 2.75 -9.63 7.55
C ALA A 395 1.27 -9.57 7.98
N GLY A 396 0.38 -10.27 7.27
CA GLY A 396 -1.07 -10.14 7.46
C GLY A 396 -1.59 -8.77 7.02
N PRO A 397 -2.86 -8.45 7.22
CA PRO A 397 -3.42 -7.15 6.88
C PRO A 397 -2.73 -6.01 7.61
N GLU A 398 -2.43 -4.93 6.89
CA GLU A 398 -1.93 -3.66 7.45
C GLU A 398 -2.90 -2.56 7.05
N ILE A 399 -3.61 -2.01 8.04
CA ILE A 399 -4.75 -1.10 7.88
C ILE A 399 -4.34 0.36 8.05
N GLY A 400 -3.47 0.65 9.02
CA GLY A 400 -2.91 1.99 9.21
C GLY A 400 -2.31 2.52 7.91
N VAL A 401 -2.65 3.76 7.52
CA VAL A 401 -2.17 4.35 6.26
C VAL A 401 -0.64 4.42 6.25
N ALA A 402 -0.03 4.89 7.33
CA ALA A 402 1.42 4.88 7.49
C ALA A 402 1.93 3.44 7.75
N SER A 403 2.74 2.92 6.84
CA SER A 403 3.26 1.55 6.94
C SER A 403 4.26 1.38 8.07
N THR A 404 4.16 0.26 8.80
CA THR A 404 5.04 -0.10 9.93
C THR A 404 5.58 -1.52 9.78
N LYS A 405 4.78 -2.54 10.08
CA LYS A 405 5.19 -3.95 9.98
C LYS A 405 5.52 -4.37 8.54
N ALA A 406 4.91 -3.73 7.53
CA ALA A 406 5.27 -3.98 6.14
C ALA A 406 6.73 -3.64 5.86
N PHE A 407 7.26 -2.55 6.43
CA PHE A 407 8.67 -2.16 6.25
C PHE A 407 9.63 -3.20 6.84
N THR A 408 9.46 -3.57 8.10
CA THR A 408 10.36 -4.51 8.78
C THR A 408 10.28 -5.91 8.18
N THR A 409 9.11 -6.34 7.71
CA THR A 409 8.98 -7.63 7.01
C THR A 409 9.54 -7.58 5.59
N GLN A 410 9.44 -6.44 4.88
CA GLN A 410 10.13 -6.23 3.60
C GLN A 410 11.65 -6.29 3.78
N LEU A 411 12.20 -5.63 4.80
CA LEU A 411 13.63 -5.71 5.12
C LEU A 411 14.06 -7.15 5.43
N THR A 412 13.27 -7.89 6.22
CA THR A 412 13.53 -9.30 6.52
C THR A 412 13.56 -10.15 5.25
N ALA A 413 12.56 -9.98 4.37
CA ALA A 413 12.49 -10.69 3.09
C ALA A 413 13.66 -10.32 2.15
N LEU A 414 14.03 -9.04 2.11
CA LEU A 414 15.18 -8.54 1.32
C LEU A 414 16.50 -9.10 1.82
N LEU A 415 16.69 -9.23 3.13
CA LEU A 415 17.89 -9.82 3.70
C LEU A 415 17.99 -11.31 3.37
N ILE A 416 16.88 -12.07 3.47
CA ILE A 416 16.80 -13.48 3.05
C ILE A 416 17.12 -13.61 1.55
N PHE A 417 16.52 -12.76 0.71
CA PHE A 417 16.83 -12.71 -0.73
C PHE A 417 18.31 -12.41 -0.97
N THR A 418 18.86 -11.42 -0.27
CA THR A 418 20.30 -11.04 -0.41
C THR A 418 21.23 -12.19 -0.08
N LEU A 419 20.96 -12.95 1.00
CA LEU A 419 21.76 -14.12 1.35
C LEU A 419 21.68 -15.23 0.29
N ALA A 420 20.49 -15.48 -0.27
CA ALA A 420 20.34 -16.43 -1.37
C ALA A 420 21.16 -16.00 -2.60
N LEU A 421 21.08 -14.72 -2.99
CA LEU A 421 21.88 -14.17 -4.09
C LEU A 421 23.38 -14.22 -3.79
N ALA A 422 23.78 -13.90 -2.57
CA ALA A 422 25.19 -13.86 -2.15
C ALA A 422 25.87 -15.24 -2.21
N ARG A 423 25.15 -16.32 -1.97
CA ARG A 423 25.67 -17.70 -2.11
C ARG A 423 26.11 -17.99 -3.54
N HIS A 424 25.40 -17.53 -4.56
CA HIS A 424 25.80 -17.64 -5.96
C HIS A 424 27.06 -16.80 -6.30
N ASN A 425 27.39 -15.84 -5.44
CA ASN A 425 28.51 -14.92 -5.61
C ASN A 425 29.63 -15.13 -4.59
N GLY A 426 29.66 -16.29 -3.92
CA GLY A 426 30.81 -16.72 -3.11
C GLY A 426 30.75 -16.33 -1.63
N LEU A 427 29.58 -16.00 -1.09
CA LEU A 427 29.40 -15.84 0.37
C LEU A 427 29.76 -17.16 1.07
N SER A 428 30.64 -17.09 2.09
CA SER A 428 31.04 -18.29 2.84
C SER A 428 29.89 -18.82 3.72
N GLU A 429 29.86 -20.13 3.91
CA GLU A 429 28.84 -20.78 4.80
C GLU A 429 28.95 -20.25 6.24
N GLU A 430 30.13 -19.90 6.73
CA GLU A 430 30.33 -19.31 8.05
C GLU A 430 29.68 -17.93 8.17
N LYS A 431 29.88 -17.06 7.16
CA LYS A 431 29.27 -15.72 7.15
C LYS A 431 27.75 -15.80 7.00
N GLU A 432 27.25 -16.73 6.18
CA GLU A 432 25.81 -16.97 6.05
C GLU A 432 25.22 -17.40 7.42
N ALA A 433 25.85 -18.37 8.08
CA ALA A 433 25.41 -18.89 9.37
C ALA A 433 25.37 -17.80 10.46
N ASP A 434 26.39 -16.94 10.52
CA ASP A 434 26.46 -15.81 11.44
C ASP A 434 25.29 -14.85 11.24
N ILE A 435 25.00 -14.46 9.98
CA ILE A 435 23.89 -13.56 9.66
C ILE A 435 22.53 -14.25 9.93
N VAL A 436 22.38 -15.53 9.60
CA VAL A 436 21.16 -16.30 9.89
C VAL A 436 20.90 -16.37 11.39
N ALA A 437 21.95 -16.59 12.21
CA ALA A 437 21.83 -16.54 13.65
C ALA A 437 21.35 -15.17 14.15
N ALA A 438 21.83 -14.07 13.54
CA ALA A 438 21.35 -12.72 13.85
C ALA A 438 19.87 -12.51 13.44
N ILE A 439 19.45 -13.04 12.28
CA ILE A 439 18.05 -12.99 11.82
C ILE A 439 17.14 -13.72 12.81
N HIS A 440 17.55 -14.86 13.37
CA HIS A 440 16.78 -15.58 14.39
C HIS A 440 16.57 -14.78 15.69
N GLN A 441 17.43 -13.81 15.99
CA GLN A 441 17.29 -12.94 17.17
C GLN A 441 16.31 -11.77 16.95
N LEU A 442 15.95 -11.45 15.71
CA LEU A 442 15.12 -10.28 15.37
C LEU A 442 13.81 -10.20 16.17
N PRO A 443 12.99 -11.27 16.30
CA PRO A 443 11.74 -11.17 17.04
C PRO A 443 11.94 -10.76 18.50
N LYS A 444 13.00 -11.29 19.14
CA LYS A 444 13.33 -10.92 20.51
C LYS A 444 13.85 -9.49 20.60
N GLN A 445 14.78 -9.10 19.73
CA GLN A 445 15.38 -7.76 19.74
C GLN A 445 14.34 -6.67 19.48
N VAL A 446 13.39 -6.92 18.58
CA VAL A 446 12.24 -6.01 18.36
C VAL A 446 11.34 -5.95 19.58
N SER A 447 11.08 -7.08 20.27
CA SER A 447 10.33 -7.08 21.53
C SER A 447 11.05 -6.29 22.63
N ASP A 448 12.37 -6.39 22.70
CA ASP A 448 13.18 -5.63 23.65
C ASP A 448 13.10 -4.10 23.40
N VAL A 449 13.00 -3.69 22.13
CA VAL A 449 12.76 -2.27 21.75
C VAL A 449 11.35 -1.82 22.10
N LEU A 450 10.33 -2.66 21.85
CA LEU A 450 8.95 -2.35 22.19
C LEU A 450 8.74 -2.16 23.71
N ALA A 451 9.58 -2.78 24.55
CA ALA A 451 9.57 -2.56 25.98
C ALA A 451 9.99 -1.13 26.41
N LEU A 452 10.60 -0.36 25.50
CA LEU A 452 10.96 1.06 25.70
C LEU A 452 9.83 2.03 25.35
N ASP A 453 8.64 1.55 25.03
CA ASP A 453 7.50 2.34 24.55
C ASP A 453 7.19 3.55 25.45
N ALA A 454 7.11 3.34 26.78
CA ALA A 454 6.84 4.41 27.74
C ALA A 454 7.94 5.48 27.78
N ASP A 455 9.21 5.08 27.65
CA ASP A 455 10.34 6.03 27.62
C ASP A 455 10.35 6.83 26.33
N ILE A 456 9.95 6.21 25.20
CA ILE A 456 9.81 6.88 23.91
C ILE A 456 8.60 7.84 23.92
N GLU A 457 7.49 7.45 24.58
CA GLU A 457 6.36 8.35 24.80
C GLU A 457 6.78 9.61 25.58
N GLU A 458 7.57 9.46 26.65
CA GLU A 458 8.09 10.61 27.40
C GLU A 458 8.98 11.49 26.52
N MET A 459 9.90 10.90 25.76
CA MET A 459 10.76 11.61 24.80
C MET A 459 9.96 12.39 23.74
N SER A 460 8.83 11.83 23.29
CA SER A 460 8.00 12.42 22.24
C SER A 460 7.37 13.77 22.62
N LYS A 461 7.27 14.08 23.93
CA LYS A 461 6.73 15.36 24.42
C LYS A 461 7.51 16.57 23.94
N ALA A 462 8.82 16.41 23.70
CA ALA A 462 9.66 17.47 23.17
C ALA A 462 9.27 17.93 21.74
N PHE A 463 8.47 17.11 21.03
CA PHE A 463 8.04 17.39 19.65
C PHE A 463 6.64 18.03 19.57
N MET A 464 5.91 18.14 20.67
CA MET A 464 4.50 18.54 20.67
C MET A 464 4.27 19.89 19.97
N ASP A 465 5.09 20.87 20.25
CA ASP A 465 4.99 22.24 19.72
C ASP A 465 5.91 22.50 18.51
N LYS A 466 6.63 21.47 18.04
CA LYS A 466 7.55 21.62 16.93
C LYS A 466 6.84 21.47 15.58
N ASN A 467 7.34 22.19 14.56
CA ASN A 467 6.84 22.17 13.20
C ASN A 467 7.84 21.57 12.21
N HIS A 468 9.09 21.43 12.61
CA HIS A 468 10.17 20.91 11.78
C HIS A 468 11.01 19.91 12.57
N SER A 469 11.66 18.97 11.86
CA SER A 469 12.61 18.02 12.45
C SER A 469 13.57 17.52 11.39
N LEU A 470 14.83 17.32 11.76
CA LEU A 470 15.81 16.63 10.92
C LEU A 470 16.07 15.23 11.43
N PHE A 471 16.28 14.31 10.49
CA PHE A 471 16.66 12.93 10.78
C PHE A 471 18.03 12.63 10.17
N LEU A 472 18.91 12.01 10.94
CA LEU A 472 20.27 11.73 10.52
C LEU A 472 20.60 10.25 10.61
N GLY A 473 21.25 9.72 9.58
CA GLY A 473 21.78 8.37 9.54
C GLY A 473 23.07 8.31 8.73
N ARG A 474 23.81 7.22 8.88
CA ARG A 474 24.98 6.93 8.05
C ARG A 474 24.93 5.50 7.53
N GLY A 475 25.48 5.27 6.30
CA GLY A 475 25.44 3.96 5.67
C GLY A 475 24.01 3.46 5.55
N SER A 476 23.78 2.19 5.87
CA SER A 476 22.44 1.56 5.86
C SER A 476 21.42 2.20 6.81
N GLN A 477 21.85 3.04 7.77
CA GLN A 477 20.96 3.76 8.67
C GLN A 477 20.42 5.08 8.06
N PHE A 478 20.96 5.56 6.96
CA PHE A 478 20.39 6.72 6.28
C PHE A 478 18.98 6.44 5.74
N PRO A 479 18.72 5.34 5.02
CA PRO A 479 17.35 4.96 4.65
C PRO A 479 16.41 4.73 5.84
N VAL A 480 16.92 4.26 6.99
CA VAL A 480 16.14 4.16 8.25
C VAL A 480 15.75 5.54 8.77
N ALA A 481 16.66 6.50 8.73
CA ALA A 481 16.37 7.90 9.07
C ALA A 481 15.33 8.49 8.10
N MET A 482 15.40 8.19 6.79
CA MET A 482 14.40 8.59 5.81
C MET A 482 13.01 8.02 6.15
N GLU A 483 12.94 6.75 6.55
CA GLU A 483 11.69 6.12 6.95
C GLU A 483 11.12 6.74 8.23
N GLY A 484 11.96 7.03 9.25
CA GLY A 484 11.55 7.75 10.45
C GLY A 484 10.99 9.15 10.14
N ALA A 485 11.67 9.92 9.29
CA ALA A 485 11.20 11.22 8.84
C ALA A 485 9.88 11.12 8.07
N LEU A 486 9.73 10.09 7.21
CA LEU A 486 8.48 9.82 6.50
C LEU A 486 7.33 9.54 7.48
N LYS A 487 7.54 8.65 8.44
CA LYS A 487 6.50 8.32 9.46
C LYS A 487 6.09 9.56 10.24
N LEU A 488 7.05 10.36 10.72
CA LEU A 488 6.75 11.57 11.48
C LEU A 488 5.91 12.56 10.66
N LYS A 489 6.29 12.84 9.41
CA LYS A 489 5.54 13.79 8.56
C LYS A 489 4.15 13.31 8.18
N GLU A 490 3.99 12.00 7.91
CA GLU A 490 2.70 11.43 7.48
C GLU A 490 1.62 11.60 8.54
N ILE A 491 1.92 11.35 9.80
CA ILE A 491 0.91 11.25 10.86
C ILE A 491 0.88 12.44 11.82
N SER A 492 1.98 13.19 11.98
CA SER A 492 2.04 14.36 12.88
C SER A 492 1.96 15.69 12.15
N TYR A 493 2.15 15.69 10.83
CA TYR A 493 2.26 16.87 9.95
C TYR A 493 3.46 17.77 10.25
N ILE A 494 4.41 17.32 11.05
CA ILE A 494 5.72 17.98 11.21
C ILE A 494 6.49 17.83 9.89
N HIS A 495 7.05 18.93 9.38
CA HIS A 495 7.94 18.88 8.23
C HIS A 495 9.26 18.21 8.64
N ALA A 496 9.39 16.94 8.35
CA ALA A 496 10.56 16.13 8.69
C ALA A 496 11.33 15.73 7.43
N GLU A 497 12.65 15.93 7.45
CA GLU A 497 13.56 15.54 6.37
C GLU A 497 14.72 14.72 6.92
N ALA A 498 15.26 13.84 6.07
CA ALA A 498 16.42 13.02 6.44
C ALA A 498 17.61 13.32 5.54
N TYR A 499 18.80 13.32 6.15
CA TYR A 499 20.06 13.52 5.44
C TYR A 499 21.10 12.48 5.88
N PRO A 500 22.01 12.08 4.98
CA PRO A 500 23.25 11.45 5.43
C PRO A 500 23.97 12.42 6.36
N ALA A 501 24.33 12.01 7.58
CA ALA A 501 24.87 12.94 8.58
C ALA A 501 26.12 13.70 8.08
N GLY A 502 26.88 13.11 7.14
CA GLY A 502 28.01 13.78 6.50
C GLY A 502 27.65 14.97 5.61
N GLU A 503 26.40 15.01 5.10
CA GLU A 503 25.89 16.08 4.22
C GLU A 503 25.44 17.33 4.99
N LEU A 504 25.37 17.29 6.33
CA LEU A 504 24.97 18.45 7.13
C LEU A 504 25.72 19.74 6.75
N LYS A 505 27.02 19.65 6.50
CA LYS A 505 27.90 20.77 6.14
C LYS A 505 27.59 21.40 4.78
N HIS A 506 26.85 20.70 3.93
CA HIS A 506 26.54 21.10 2.56
C HIS A 506 25.16 21.76 2.41
N GLY A 507 24.64 22.32 3.52
CA GLY A 507 23.39 23.10 3.52
C GLY A 507 22.52 22.86 4.76
N PRO A 508 22.13 21.63 5.09
CA PRO A 508 21.14 21.37 6.15
C PRO A 508 21.51 21.95 7.53
N LEU A 509 22.79 22.08 7.83
CA LEU A 509 23.29 22.65 9.08
C LEU A 509 22.84 24.11 9.31
N ALA A 510 22.48 24.84 8.25
CA ALA A 510 21.93 26.17 8.32
C ALA A 510 20.53 26.23 8.96
N LEU A 511 19.82 25.10 9.00
CA LEU A 511 18.48 24.97 9.57
C LEU A 511 18.51 24.64 11.08
N VAL A 512 19.67 24.28 11.61
CA VAL A 512 19.80 23.81 13.00
C VAL A 512 19.72 24.99 13.99
N ASP A 513 18.73 24.92 14.85
CA ASP A 513 18.51 25.79 16.01
C ASP A 513 17.79 25.00 17.12
N SER A 514 17.41 25.68 18.21
CA SER A 514 16.70 25.06 19.35
C SER A 514 15.26 24.68 19.05
N GLU A 515 14.68 25.13 17.94
CA GLU A 515 13.30 24.83 17.56
C GLU A 515 13.18 23.63 16.61
N MET A 516 14.33 23.13 16.13
CA MET A 516 14.39 22.00 15.22
C MET A 516 15.03 20.77 15.88
N PRO A 517 14.24 19.83 16.44
CA PRO A 517 14.78 18.59 16.97
C PRO A 517 15.48 17.78 15.88
N VAL A 518 16.65 17.24 16.23
CA VAL A 518 17.46 16.41 15.34
C VAL A 518 17.47 14.96 15.85
N VAL A 519 16.80 14.07 15.14
CA VAL A 519 16.69 12.65 15.47
C VAL A 519 17.82 11.87 14.77
N THR A 520 18.49 11.00 15.51
CA THR A 520 19.62 10.23 14.97
C THR A 520 19.57 8.77 15.38
N VAL A 521 19.92 7.90 14.45
CA VAL A 521 20.10 6.44 14.68
C VAL A 521 21.59 6.13 14.71
N ALA A 522 22.08 5.59 15.83
CA ALA A 522 23.49 5.37 16.11
C ALA A 522 23.81 3.92 16.50
N PRO A 523 23.87 2.98 15.53
CA PRO A 523 24.35 1.62 15.79
C PRO A 523 25.83 1.64 16.14
N ASN A 524 26.29 0.61 16.86
CA ASN A 524 27.70 0.43 17.13
C ASN A 524 28.38 -0.25 15.92
N ASN A 525 28.89 0.55 15.00
CA ASN A 525 29.60 0.11 13.80
C ASN A 525 30.77 1.05 13.47
N ASP A 526 31.50 0.78 12.40
CA ASP A 526 32.68 1.54 11.96
C ASP A 526 32.39 3.04 11.70
N LEU A 527 31.14 3.43 11.51
CA LEU A 527 30.73 4.81 11.24
C LEU A 527 30.31 5.58 12.51
N VAL A 528 30.22 4.93 13.67
CA VAL A 528 29.70 5.56 14.91
C VAL A 528 30.52 6.78 15.35
N GLU A 529 31.85 6.72 15.29
CA GLU A 529 32.70 7.86 15.65
C GLU A 529 32.57 9.04 14.65
N LYS A 530 32.34 8.74 13.38
CA LYS A 530 32.02 9.79 12.39
C LYS A 530 30.66 10.42 12.64
N LEU A 531 29.69 9.63 13.06
CA LEU A 531 28.37 10.10 13.43
C LEU A 531 28.45 11.02 14.67
N LYS A 532 29.13 10.60 15.73
CA LYS A 532 29.33 11.42 16.95
C LYS A 532 29.92 12.80 16.61
N SER A 533 30.92 12.84 15.73
CA SER A 533 31.48 14.10 15.26
C SER A 533 30.43 15.01 14.57
N ASN A 534 29.49 14.42 13.81
CA ASN A 534 28.40 15.21 13.22
C ASN A 534 27.38 15.69 14.28
N LEU A 535 27.13 14.91 15.33
CA LEU A 535 26.25 15.30 16.44
C LEU A 535 26.82 16.51 17.21
N GLU A 536 28.14 16.53 17.44
CA GLU A 536 28.82 17.69 18.05
C GLU A 536 28.68 18.97 17.21
N GLU A 537 28.63 18.86 15.89
CA GLU A 537 28.41 20.02 15.01
C GLU A 537 26.99 20.59 15.15
N VAL A 538 25.98 19.72 15.33
CA VAL A 538 24.59 20.10 15.60
C VAL A 538 24.51 20.80 16.98
N ARG A 539 25.08 20.16 18.00
CA ARG A 539 25.10 20.69 19.37
C ARG A 539 25.77 22.06 19.47
N ALA A 540 26.92 22.24 18.83
CA ALA A 540 27.66 23.50 18.83
C ALA A 540 26.86 24.70 18.27
N ARG A 541 25.72 24.42 17.60
CA ARG A 541 24.79 25.42 17.04
C ARG A 541 23.47 25.51 17.80
N GLY A 542 23.41 24.91 19.00
CA GLY A 542 22.22 24.91 19.84
C GLY A 542 21.12 23.97 19.41
N GLY A 543 21.41 23.02 18.50
CA GLY A 543 20.46 21.98 18.09
C GLY A 543 20.22 20.98 19.21
N GLU A 544 18.97 20.53 19.36
CA GLU A 544 18.53 19.54 20.32
C GLU A 544 18.53 18.16 19.69
N LEU A 545 19.30 17.24 20.26
CA LEU A 545 19.57 15.92 19.72
C LEU A 545 18.76 14.83 20.42
N PHE A 546 18.11 13.96 19.66
CA PHE A 546 17.38 12.76 20.11
C PHE A 546 18.05 11.55 19.49
N VAL A 547 18.89 10.86 20.26
CA VAL A 547 19.79 9.83 19.76
C VAL A 547 19.31 8.45 20.18
N PHE A 548 18.90 7.63 19.22
CA PHE A 548 18.61 6.21 19.41
C PHE A 548 19.89 5.42 19.18
N ALA A 549 20.59 5.13 20.29
CA ALA A 549 21.95 4.60 20.27
C ALA A 549 22.03 3.18 20.76
N ASP A 550 22.82 2.35 20.08
CA ASP A 550 23.29 1.09 20.64
C ASP A 550 24.00 1.37 21.99
N LYS A 551 23.68 0.58 23.01
CA LYS A 551 24.30 0.74 24.33
C LYS A 551 25.82 0.60 24.31
N ALA A 552 26.40 -0.09 23.31
CA ALA A 552 27.84 -0.22 23.11
C ALA A 552 28.45 0.93 22.29
N ALA A 553 27.62 1.81 21.71
CA ALA A 553 28.11 2.98 20.98
C ALA A 553 28.64 4.10 21.91
N ASP A 554 28.46 3.97 23.23
CA ASP A 554 28.93 4.91 24.25
C ASP A 554 28.55 6.38 23.95
N VAL A 555 27.29 6.61 23.56
CA VAL A 555 26.69 7.94 23.48
C VAL A 555 26.05 8.25 24.82
N LYS A 556 26.47 9.36 25.46
CA LYS A 556 25.99 9.73 26.79
C LYS A 556 24.97 10.87 26.72
N PRO A 557 23.95 10.85 27.59
CA PRO A 557 23.06 11.99 27.73
C PRO A 557 23.83 13.18 28.34
N GLU A 558 23.64 14.33 27.74
CA GLU A 558 24.19 15.62 28.17
C GLU A 558 23.15 16.71 27.92
N GLU A 559 23.46 17.96 28.32
CA GLU A 559 22.57 19.08 28.00
C GLU A 559 22.39 19.22 26.48
N GLY A 560 21.14 19.19 26.01
CA GLY A 560 20.80 19.19 24.59
C GLY A 560 20.99 17.84 23.87
N ILE A 561 21.34 16.76 24.58
CA ILE A 561 21.45 15.40 24.02
C ILE A 561 20.59 14.42 24.83
N HIS A 562 19.48 14.01 24.26
CA HIS A 562 18.57 12.99 24.78
C HIS A 562 18.93 11.64 24.18
N VAL A 563 19.28 10.66 25.00
CA VAL A 563 19.72 9.34 24.51
C VAL A 563 18.73 8.26 24.90
N MET A 564 18.20 7.58 23.92
CA MET A 564 17.49 6.32 24.09
C MET A 564 18.45 5.16 23.82
N GLN A 565 18.77 4.39 24.87
CA GLN A 565 19.66 3.24 24.75
C GLN A 565 18.91 2.04 24.18
N LEU A 566 19.34 1.56 23.03
CA LEU A 566 18.81 0.40 22.35
C LEU A 566 19.65 -0.87 22.64
N PRO A 567 19.04 -2.07 22.52
CA PRO A 567 19.81 -3.32 22.60
C PRO A 567 20.89 -3.35 21.49
N SER A 568 22.04 -3.95 21.82
CA SER A 568 23.06 -4.23 20.83
C SER A 568 22.61 -5.31 19.87
N VAL A 569 22.76 -5.06 18.58
CA VAL A 569 22.33 -5.96 17.51
C VAL A 569 23.44 -6.13 16.48
N HIS A 570 23.37 -7.21 15.71
CA HIS A 570 24.29 -7.42 14.60
C HIS A 570 24.12 -6.28 13.56
N GLU A 571 25.22 -5.76 13.02
CA GLU A 571 25.23 -4.60 12.11
C GLU A 571 24.25 -4.77 10.93
N ILE A 572 24.23 -5.95 10.32
CA ILE A 572 23.37 -6.26 9.17
C ILE A 572 21.88 -6.21 9.54
N THR A 573 21.49 -6.57 10.76
CA THR A 573 20.10 -6.57 11.21
C THR A 573 19.69 -5.25 11.88
N ALA A 574 20.62 -4.35 12.16
CA ALA A 574 20.37 -3.06 12.80
C ALA A 574 19.31 -2.21 12.07
N PRO A 575 19.25 -2.13 10.73
CA PRO A 575 18.19 -1.37 10.04
C PRO A 575 16.77 -1.83 10.39
N ILE A 576 16.57 -3.13 10.64
CA ILE A 576 15.26 -3.70 10.98
C ILE A 576 14.87 -3.28 12.40
N VAL A 577 15.77 -3.47 13.35
CA VAL A 577 15.50 -3.23 14.78
C VAL A 577 15.38 -1.73 15.08
N TYR A 578 16.27 -0.90 14.50
CA TYR A 578 16.36 0.53 14.82
C TYR A 578 15.32 1.40 14.09
N THR A 579 14.52 0.81 13.20
CA THR A 579 13.32 1.45 12.66
C THR A 579 12.18 1.52 13.70
N VAL A 580 12.05 0.49 14.54
CA VAL A 580 10.91 0.34 15.46
C VAL A 580 10.77 1.52 16.44
N PRO A 581 11.83 2.01 17.11
CA PRO A 581 11.71 3.15 18.01
C PRO A 581 11.34 4.45 17.29
N LEU A 582 11.69 4.61 15.99
CA LEU A 582 11.28 5.78 15.20
C LEU A 582 9.79 5.71 14.84
N GLN A 583 9.24 4.51 14.66
CA GLN A 583 7.80 4.30 14.47
C GLN A 583 7.03 4.66 15.74
N LEU A 584 7.49 4.22 16.92
CA LEU A 584 6.91 4.55 18.22
C LEU A 584 6.99 6.07 18.48
N LEU A 585 8.14 6.70 18.25
CA LEU A 585 8.30 8.16 18.37
C LEU A 585 7.25 8.90 17.52
N SER A 586 7.15 8.54 16.24
CA SER A 586 6.21 9.17 15.33
C SER A 586 4.76 8.97 15.77
N TYR A 587 4.41 7.76 16.24
CA TYR A 587 3.10 7.43 16.78
C TYR A 587 2.73 8.32 17.98
N HIS A 588 3.58 8.38 18.99
CA HIS A 588 3.32 9.17 20.19
C HIS A 588 3.25 10.68 19.90
N VAL A 589 4.13 11.19 19.05
CA VAL A 589 4.07 12.60 18.61
C VAL A 589 2.71 12.91 17.94
N ALA A 590 2.22 12.02 17.07
CA ALA A 590 0.92 12.19 16.42
C ALA A 590 -0.24 12.16 17.42
N VAL A 591 -0.20 11.24 18.40
CA VAL A 591 -1.20 11.17 19.47
C VAL A 591 -1.21 12.44 20.32
N LEU A 592 -0.03 12.97 20.69
CA LEU A 592 0.10 14.23 21.46
C LEU A 592 -0.41 15.43 20.67
N LYS A 593 -0.18 15.49 19.37
CA LYS A 593 -0.70 16.56 18.49
C LYS A 593 -2.20 16.40 18.17
N GLY A 594 -2.83 15.30 18.58
CA GLY A 594 -4.26 15.05 18.35
C GLY A 594 -4.63 14.79 16.89
N THR A 595 -3.70 14.33 16.08
CA THR A 595 -3.93 14.02 14.67
C THR A 595 -4.53 12.60 14.51
N ASP A 596 -5.17 12.33 13.37
CA ASP A 596 -5.66 10.97 13.05
C ASP A 596 -4.47 10.10 12.63
N VAL A 597 -4.09 9.15 13.49
CA VAL A 597 -2.93 8.29 13.29
C VAL A 597 -3.16 7.25 12.19
N ASP A 598 -4.35 6.66 12.17
CA ASP A 598 -4.68 5.57 11.24
C ASP A 598 -5.07 6.08 9.85
N GLN A 599 -5.69 7.27 9.79
CA GLN A 599 -6.19 7.89 8.55
C GLN A 599 -5.75 9.37 8.47
N PRO A 600 -4.44 9.64 8.33
CA PRO A 600 -3.93 11.01 8.26
C PRO A 600 -4.46 11.72 7.00
N ARG A 601 -4.68 13.02 7.13
CA ARG A 601 -5.22 13.84 6.04
C ARG A 601 -4.38 13.72 4.76
N ASN A 602 -5.04 13.74 3.60
CA ASN A 602 -4.42 13.76 2.28
C ASN A 602 -3.54 12.55 1.96
N LEU A 603 -3.68 11.43 2.67
CA LEU A 603 -2.97 10.19 2.41
C LEU A 603 -3.92 9.00 2.29
N ALA A 604 -3.55 8.03 1.49
CA ALA A 604 -4.24 6.77 1.33
C ALA A 604 -3.26 5.60 1.44
N LYS A 605 -3.71 4.44 1.93
CA LYS A 605 -2.87 3.26 2.16
C LYS A 605 -2.13 2.76 0.93
N SER A 606 -2.73 2.87 -0.25
CA SER A 606 -2.14 2.40 -1.49
C SER A 606 -2.60 3.29 -2.66
N VAL A 607 -1.70 3.62 -3.58
CA VAL A 607 -1.96 4.49 -4.73
C VAL A 607 -2.09 3.62 -5.97
N THR A 608 -3.33 3.44 -6.46
CA THR A 608 -3.64 2.60 -7.64
C THR A 608 -4.03 3.43 -8.87
N VAL A 609 -3.89 4.74 -8.79
CA VAL A 609 -4.07 5.68 -9.89
C VAL A 609 -2.85 6.58 -9.96
N GLU A 610 -2.59 7.10 -11.14
CA GLU A 610 -1.55 8.09 -11.38
C GLU A 610 -2.10 9.51 -11.22
#